data_6a170ef77f6f604c9884181b39517f77
#
_entry.id   6a170ef77f6f604c9884181b39517f77
#
_cell.length_a   1.000
_cell.length_b   1.000
_cell.length_c   1.000
_cell.angle_alpha   90.00
_cell.angle_beta   90.00
_cell.angle_gamma   90.00
#
_symmetry.space_group_name_H-M   'P 1'
#
loop_
_entity.id
_entity.type
_entity.pdbx_description
1 polymer ?
#
loop_
_entity_poly.entity_id
_entity_poly.type
_entity_poly.pdbx_seq_one_letter_code
_entity_poly.pdbx_strand_id
1 'polypeptide(L)'
;VLKLLYLGVFNVSVKRGEIYYADLSPVVGSEQGGIRPVLIVQNDVGNKHSPTVIAAAITSQREKAKLPTHIELDATSCGLAKDSIVLLEQIRTIDKKRLKERMGELDVPAMAKVNNALSISFGLGNDNAIT
;
A
#
# COMPACT_ATOMS: atom_id res chain seq x y z
N VAL A 1 -16.15 -0.94 28.54
CA VAL A 1 -15.08 -1.92 28.42
C VAL A 1 -15.02 -2.51 27.01
N LEU A 2 -16.17 -3.00 26.51
CA LEU A 2 -16.26 -3.46 25.12
C LEU A 2 -15.93 -2.36 24.13
N LYS A 3 -16.35 -1.13 24.43
CA LYS A 3 -16.09 0.01 23.58
C LYS A 3 -14.58 0.35 23.51
N LEU A 4 -13.88 0.22 24.64
CA LEU A 4 -12.42 0.43 24.68
C LEU A 4 -11.67 -0.66 23.94
N LEU A 5 -12.09 -1.92 24.11
CA LEU A 5 -11.52 -3.03 23.34
C LEU A 5 -11.77 -2.88 21.84
N TYR A 6 -12.97 -2.45 21.50
CA TYR A 6 -13.35 -2.18 20.13
C TYR A 6 -12.51 -1.05 19.54
N LEU A 7 -12.36 0.05 20.28
CA LEU A 7 -11.51 1.17 19.85
C LEU A 7 -10.04 0.75 19.77
N GLY A 8 -9.57 -0.13 20.65
CA GLY A 8 -8.23 -0.69 20.59
C GLY A 8 -7.98 -1.50 19.32
N VAL A 9 -8.98 -2.26 18.88
CA VAL A 9 -8.92 -3.03 17.64
C VAL A 9 -8.99 -2.11 16.42
N PHE A 10 -9.79 -1.05 16.48
CA PHE A 10 -9.96 -0.11 15.36
C PHE A 10 -8.91 1.00 15.35
N ASN A 11 -8.30 1.27 16.49
CA ASN A 11 -7.19 2.21 16.61
C ASN A 11 -5.84 1.53 16.44
N VAL A 12 -5.79 0.46 15.65
CA VAL A 12 -4.51 -0.01 15.14
C VAL A 12 -3.89 1.21 14.47
N SER A 13 -2.77 1.65 15.02
CA SER A 13 -2.07 2.85 14.57
C SER A 13 -1.44 2.58 13.23
N VAL A 14 -2.24 2.67 12.18
CA VAL A 14 -1.78 2.52 10.80
C VAL A 14 -0.94 3.73 10.44
N LYS A 15 0.24 3.50 9.89
CA LYS A 15 1.16 4.55 9.47
C LYS A 15 1.48 4.44 7.98
N ARG A 16 1.66 5.59 7.34
CA ARG A 16 2.11 5.66 5.97
C ARG A 16 3.45 4.95 5.83
N GLY A 17 3.58 4.09 4.82
CA GLY A 17 4.79 3.31 4.58
C GLY A 17 4.76 1.92 5.18
N GLU A 18 3.79 1.61 6.02
CA GLU A 18 3.62 0.26 6.56
C GLU A 18 2.98 -0.67 5.54
N ILE A 19 3.32 -1.96 5.67
CA ILE A 19 2.79 -3.02 4.82
C ILE A 19 1.89 -3.91 5.67
N TYR A 20 0.67 -4.13 5.18
CA TYR A 20 -0.31 -5.01 5.81
C TYR A 20 -0.79 -6.04 4.80
N TYR A 21 -1.14 -7.24 5.27
CA TYR A 21 -2.03 -8.09 4.50
C TYR A 21 -3.43 -7.50 4.51
N ALA A 22 -4.10 -7.56 3.38
CA ALA A 22 -5.47 -7.08 3.25
C ALA A 22 -6.26 -7.96 2.29
N ASP A 23 -7.56 -8.07 2.53
CA ASP A 23 -8.47 -8.73 1.60
C ASP A 23 -8.98 -7.70 0.59
N LEU A 24 -8.55 -7.84 -0.64
CA LEU A 24 -8.90 -6.92 -1.72
C LEU A 24 -10.11 -7.38 -2.55
N SER A 25 -10.67 -8.54 -2.25
CA SER A 25 -11.83 -9.06 -2.97
C SER A 25 -13.12 -8.37 -2.53
N PRO A 26 -14.13 -8.24 -3.43
CA PRO A 26 -14.12 -8.65 -4.84
C PRO A 26 -13.45 -7.61 -5.75
N VAL A 27 -12.95 -8.07 -6.89
CA VAL A 27 -12.32 -7.23 -7.91
C VAL A 27 -12.85 -7.59 -9.29
N VAL A 28 -12.55 -6.76 -10.28
CA VAL A 28 -12.95 -6.97 -11.66
C VAL A 28 -11.73 -6.96 -12.57
N GLY A 29 -11.65 -7.94 -13.46
CA GLY A 29 -10.64 -7.99 -14.52
C GLY A 29 -9.21 -7.95 -14.01
N SER A 30 -8.46 -6.97 -14.48
CA SER A 30 -7.02 -6.83 -14.19
C SER A 30 -6.70 -6.24 -12.83
N GLU A 31 -7.71 -5.93 -12.02
CA GLU A 31 -7.47 -5.43 -10.67
C GLU A 31 -6.84 -6.51 -9.80
N GLN A 32 -5.94 -6.09 -8.91
CA GLN A 32 -5.33 -7.02 -7.97
C GLN A 32 -6.33 -7.40 -6.89
N GLY A 33 -6.60 -8.69 -6.73
CA GLY A 33 -7.59 -9.21 -5.78
C GLY A 33 -7.01 -10.25 -4.83
N GLY A 34 -7.87 -10.80 -3.98
CA GLY A 34 -7.52 -11.79 -2.97
C GLY A 34 -6.83 -11.19 -1.76
N ILE A 35 -6.33 -12.05 -0.88
CA ILE A 35 -5.56 -11.63 0.29
C ILE A 35 -4.13 -11.47 -0.14
N ARG A 36 -3.61 -10.26 0.00
CA ARG A 36 -2.24 -9.94 -0.41
C ARG A 36 -1.69 -8.74 0.37
N PRO A 37 -0.36 -8.55 0.34
CA PRO A 37 0.22 -7.36 0.95
C PRO A 37 -0.22 -6.10 0.22
N VAL A 38 -0.40 -5.03 0.99
CA VAL A 38 -0.64 -3.68 0.47
C VAL A 38 0.27 -2.71 1.21
N LEU A 39 0.66 -1.64 0.52
CA LEU A 39 1.43 -0.55 1.10
C LEU A 39 0.48 0.59 1.45
N ILE A 40 0.52 1.06 2.68
CA ILE A 40 -0.27 2.22 3.12
C ILE A 40 0.38 3.48 2.55
N VAL A 41 -0.37 4.19 1.71
CA VAL A 41 0.12 5.43 1.08
C VAL A 41 -0.64 6.67 1.55
N GLN A 42 -1.74 6.50 2.27
CA GLN A 42 -2.50 7.61 2.84
C GLN A 42 -1.67 8.34 3.90
N ASN A 43 -1.87 9.66 3.98
CA ASN A 43 -1.21 10.49 4.99
C ASN A 43 -1.63 10.07 6.42
N ASP A 44 -0.76 10.37 7.40
CA ASP A 44 -0.97 9.88 8.77
C ASP A 44 -2.11 10.58 9.51
N VAL A 45 -2.50 11.77 9.11
CA VAL A 45 -3.69 12.41 9.67
C VAL A 45 -4.94 11.61 9.27
N GLY A 46 -5.06 11.27 7.99
CA GLY A 46 -6.12 10.40 7.49
C GLY A 46 -6.06 9.01 8.12
N ASN A 47 -4.87 8.44 8.26
CA ASN A 47 -4.68 7.12 8.88
C ASN A 47 -5.18 7.10 10.33
N LYS A 48 -5.02 8.20 11.04
CA LYS A 48 -5.48 8.30 12.43
C LYS A 48 -6.99 8.46 12.53
N HIS A 49 -7.59 9.26 11.67
CA HIS A 49 -8.97 9.72 11.86
C HIS A 49 -9.99 9.09 10.92
N SER A 50 -9.58 8.57 9.77
CA SER A 50 -10.51 7.96 8.81
C SER A 50 -10.76 6.48 9.11
N PRO A 51 -11.98 5.98 8.88
CA PRO A 51 -12.22 4.54 8.92
C PRO A 51 -11.64 3.78 7.73
N THR A 52 -11.15 4.51 6.73
CA THR A 52 -10.56 3.93 5.53
C THR A 52 -9.10 4.32 5.39
N VAL A 53 -8.38 3.57 4.57
CA VAL A 53 -7.00 3.90 4.19
C VAL A 53 -6.87 3.85 2.67
N ILE A 54 -5.92 4.61 2.14
CA ILE A 54 -5.53 4.53 0.73
C ILE A 54 -4.29 3.65 0.68
N ALA A 55 -4.34 2.62 -0.15
CA ALA A 55 -3.28 1.63 -0.21
C ALA A 55 -2.96 1.25 -1.66
N ALA A 56 -1.72 0.83 -1.89
CA ALA A 56 -1.24 0.31 -3.16
C ALA A 56 -1.07 -1.20 -3.07
N ALA A 57 -1.49 -1.91 -4.09
CA ALA A 57 -1.34 -3.36 -4.14
C ALA A 57 0.13 -3.75 -4.32
N ILE A 58 0.51 -4.86 -3.69
CA ILE A 58 1.84 -5.45 -3.82
C ILE A 58 1.67 -6.84 -4.43
N THR A 59 2.52 -7.17 -5.40
CA THR A 59 2.51 -8.48 -6.04
C THR A 59 3.90 -9.11 -6.02
N SER A 60 3.95 -10.43 -5.86
CA SER A 60 5.19 -11.18 -6.01
C SER A 60 5.43 -11.65 -7.46
N GLN A 61 4.52 -11.37 -8.37
CA GLN A 61 4.68 -11.72 -9.79
C GLN A 61 5.61 -10.70 -10.46
N ARG A 62 6.89 -11.05 -10.52
CA ARG A 62 7.93 -10.15 -11.03
C ARG A 62 8.05 -10.14 -12.55
N GLU A 63 7.30 -10.98 -13.23
CA GLU A 63 7.33 -11.10 -14.70
C GLU A 63 6.50 -10.03 -15.40
N LYS A 64 5.72 -9.25 -14.68
CA LYS A 64 4.96 -8.16 -15.28
C LYS A 64 5.90 -7.12 -15.86
N ALA A 65 5.51 -6.54 -16.98
CA ALA A 65 6.24 -5.45 -17.59
C ALA A 65 6.41 -4.33 -16.58
N LYS A 66 7.64 -3.84 -16.44
CA LYS A 66 7.95 -2.77 -15.48
C LYS A 66 7.43 -1.45 -16.01
N LEU A 67 6.65 -0.78 -15.17
CA LEU A 67 6.17 0.58 -15.42
C LEU A 67 6.91 1.57 -14.51
N PRO A 68 6.94 2.85 -14.84
CA PRO A 68 7.51 3.86 -13.94
C PRO A 68 6.83 3.91 -12.58
N THR A 69 5.61 3.36 -12.48
CA THR A 69 4.84 3.29 -11.24
C THR A 69 5.10 2.02 -10.43
N HIS A 70 6.02 1.17 -10.87
CA HIS A 70 6.40 -0.06 -10.17
C HIS A 70 7.65 0.18 -9.33
N ILE A 71 7.58 -0.21 -8.04
CA ILE A 71 8.71 -0.12 -7.11
C ILE A 71 9.06 -1.53 -6.64
N GLU A 72 10.29 -1.96 -6.91
CA GLU A 72 10.78 -3.27 -6.47
C GLU A 72 11.08 -3.24 -4.97
N LEU A 73 10.67 -4.28 -4.28
CA LEU A 73 10.92 -4.47 -2.85
C LEU A 73 11.69 -5.75 -2.61
N ASP A 74 12.75 -5.65 -1.83
CA ASP A 74 13.49 -6.80 -1.33
C ASP A 74 12.77 -7.36 -0.09
N ALA A 75 12.43 -8.64 -0.14
CA ALA A 75 11.70 -9.31 0.95
C ALA A 75 12.37 -9.12 2.31
N THR A 76 13.69 -9.25 2.36
CA THR A 76 14.42 -9.20 3.64
C THR A 76 14.43 -7.83 4.28
N SER A 77 14.32 -6.76 3.48
CA SER A 77 14.38 -5.39 4.01
C SER A 77 13.02 -4.83 4.42
N CYS A 78 11.92 -5.44 4.02
CA CYS A 78 10.58 -4.89 4.28
C CYS A 78 9.62 -5.86 4.96
N GLY A 79 10.09 -7.05 5.35
CA GLY A 79 9.30 -8.01 6.11
C GLY A 79 8.37 -8.89 5.28
N LEU A 80 8.55 -8.91 3.96
CA LEU A 80 7.76 -9.77 3.07
C LEU A 80 8.38 -11.15 2.94
N ALA A 81 7.53 -12.15 2.61
CA ALA A 81 7.98 -13.51 2.39
C ALA A 81 8.75 -13.68 1.06
N LYS A 82 8.45 -12.85 0.08
CA LYS A 82 9.03 -12.92 -1.26
C LYS A 82 9.37 -11.51 -1.75
N ASP A 83 10.41 -11.42 -2.60
CA ASP A 83 10.67 -10.20 -3.35
C ASP A 83 9.42 -9.84 -4.15
N SER A 84 9.07 -8.57 -4.14
CA SER A 84 7.77 -8.11 -4.60
C SER A 84 7.88 -6.79 -5.33
N ILE A 85 6.76 -6.35 -5.89
CA ILE A 85 6.65 -5.07 -6.58
C ILE A 85 5.42 -4.35 -6.03
N VAL A 86 5.59 -3.09 -5.65
CA VAL A 86 4.45 -2.22 -5.35
C VAL A 86 3.94 -1.65 -6.67
N LEU A 87 2.64 -1.73 -6.87
CA LEU A 87 1.96 -1.27 -8.08
C LEU A 87 1.26 0.06 -7.78
N LEU A 88 1.95 1.18 -8.01
CA LEU A 88 1.41 2.50 -7.67
C LEU A 88 0.32 2.98 -8.65
N GLU A 89 0.02 2.19 -9.67
CA GLU A 89 -1.18 2.39 -10.50
C GLU A 89 -2.39 1.59 -9.95
N GLN A 90 -2.18 0.66 -9.02
CA GLN A 90 -3.23 -0.14 -8.38
C GLN A 90 -3.51 0.43 -7.00
N ILE A 91 -4.01 1.65 -6.98
CA ILE A 91 -4.32 2.40 -5.75
C ILE A 91 -5.81 2.28 -5.49
N ARG A 92 -6.17 2.02 -4.23
CA ARG A 92 -7.58 1.99 -3.85
C ARG A 92 -7.77 2.37 -2.40
N THR A 93 -8.96 2.86 -2.10
CA THR A 93 -9.42 3.11 -0.75
C THR A 93 -10.05 1.82 -0.23
N ILE A 94 -9.61 1.38 0.93
CA ILE A 94 -10.16 0.18 1.58
C ILE A 94 -10.54 0.49 3.02
N ASP A 95 -11.55 -0.18 3.52
CA ASP A 95 -11.94 -0.09 4.92
C ASP A 95 -10.83 -0.72 5.77
N LYS A 96 -10.53 -0.11 6.92
CA LYS A 96 -9.54 -0.65 7.85
C LYS A 96 -9.85 -2.08 8.29
N LYS A 97 -11.11 -2.48 8.27
CA LYS A 97 -11.52 -3.85 8.57
C LYS A 97 -10.96 -4.89 7.60
N ARG A 98 -10.55 -4.47 6.41
CA ARG A 98 -9.91 -5.36 5.43
C ARG A 98 -8.44 -5.62 5.77
N LEU A 99 -7.84 -4.80 6.62
CA LEU A 99 -6.44 -4.97 7.02
C LEU A 99 -6.31 -6.16 7.96
N LYS A 100 -5.31 -6.98 7.70
CA LYS A 100 -4.97 -8.15 8.50
C LYS A 100 -3.67 -7.86 9.24
N GLU A 101 -2.72 -8.76 9.19
CA GLU A 101 -1.48 -8.67 9.91
C GLU A 101 -0.55 -7.62 9.31
N ARG A 102 0.11 -6.83 10.18
CA ARG A 102 1.19 -5.94 9.77
C ARG A 102 2.43 -6.76 9.45
N MET A 103 2.99 -6.54 8.27
CA MET A 103 4.14 -7.31 7.78
C MET A 103 5.46 -6.59 7.97
N GLY A 104 5.47 -5.28 7.89
CA GLY A 104 6.69 -4.49 7.97
C GLY A 104 6.46 -3.07 7.52
N GLU A 105 7.54 -2.40 7.12
CA GLU A 105 7.48 -1.02 6.65
C GLU A 105 8.59 -0.75 5.66
N LEU A 106 8.43 0.27 4.84
CA LEU A 106 9.47 0.75 3.95
C LEU A 106 10.30 1.82 4.65
N ASP A 107 11.59 1.84 4.34
CA ASP A 107 12.49 2.87 4.84
C ASP A 107 12.31 4.19 4.05
N VAL A 108 13.01 5.23 4.50
CA VAL A 108 12.90 6.56 3.89
C VAL A 108 13.32 6.56 2.41
N PRO A 109 14.44 5.93 2.01
CA PRO A 109 14.79 5.89 0.59
C PRO A 109 13.74 5.18 -0.28
N ALA A 110 13.16 4.08 0.20
CA ALA A 110 12.11 3.38 -0.53
C ALA A 110 10.85 4.24 -0.65
N MET A 111 10.48 4.93 0.43
CA MET A 111 9.32 5.83 0.39
C MET A 111 9.53 7.03 -0.54
N ALA A 112 10.76 7.51 -0.71
CA ALA A 112 11.05 8.54 -1.70
C ALA A 112 10.74 8.06 -3.11
N LYS A 113 11.08 6.82 -3.43
CA LYS A 113 10.74 6.20 -4.72
C LYS A 113 9.23 6.05 -4.88
N VAL A 114 8.54 5.65 -3.82
CA VAL A 114 7.06 5.54 -3.82
C VAL A 114 6.44 6.90 -4.10
N ASN A 115 6.91 7.95 -3.45
CA ASN A 115 6.39 9.31 -3.64
C ASN A 115 6.53 9.74 -5.11
N ASN A 116 7.67 9.47 -5.72
CA ASN A 116 7.89 9.78 -7.13
C ASN A 116 6.93 8.97 -8.03
N ALA A 117 6.79 7.69 -7.77
CA ALA A 117 5.90 6.82 -8.53
C ALA A 117 4.43 7.24 -8.39
N LEU A 118 4.01 7.69 -7.20
CA LEU A 118 2.67 8.23 -6.99
C LEU A 118 2.44 9.50 -7.80
N SER A 119 3.41 10.40 -7.84
CA SER A 119 3.33 11.62 -8.64
C SER A 119 3.14 11.29 -10.13
N ILE A 120 3.87 10.29 -10.62
CA ILE A 120 3.73 9.82 -12.00
C ILE A 120 2.34 9.21 -12.22
N SER A 121 1.93 8.32 -11.33
CA SER A 121 0.64 7.62 -11.44
C SER A 121 -0.54 8.57 -11.47
N PHE A 122 -0.49 9.65 -10.68
CA PHE A 122 -1.58 10.62 -10.57
C PHE A 122 -1.43 11.79 -11.55
N GLY A 123 -0.36 11.80 -12.33
CA GLY A 123 -0.11 12.90 -13.26
C GLY A 123 0.22 14.21 -12.57
N LEU A 124 0.80 14.14 -11.38
CA LEU A 124 1.23 15.32 -10.63
C LEU A 124 2.63 15.72 -11.05
N GLY A 125 2.88 17.01 -11.06
CA GLY A 125 4.20 17.54 -11.32
C GLY A 125 4.39 17.98 -12.77
N ASN A 126 5.65 18.06 -13.18
CA ASN A 126 6.09 18.60 -14.45
C ASN A 126 5.74 17.65 -15.60
N ASP A 127 5.10 18.14 -16.66
CA ASP A 127 4.77 17.36 -17.86
C ASP A 127 6.00 16.70 -18.47
N ASN A 128 7.18 17.30 -18.36
CA ASN A 128 8.43 16.75 -18.85
C ASN A 128 8.87 15.51 -18.09
N ALA A 129 8.37 15.28 -16.89
CA ALA A 129 8.71 14.12 -16.10
C ALA A 129 7.86 12.89 -16.48
N ILE A 130 6.79 13.08 -17.24
CA ILE A 130 5.85 12.03 -17.64
C ILE A 130 6.16 11.53 -19.05
N THR A 131 6.80 12.36 -19.84
CA THR A 131 7.21 12.03 -21.20
C THR A 131 8.65 11.54 -21.21
#